data_922fb4c54451324973a4b9d4f77a164f
#
_entry.id   922fb4c54451324973a4b9d4f77a164f
#
_cell.length_a   1.000
_cell.length_b   1.000
_cell.length_c   1.000
_cell.angle_alpha   90.00
_cell.angle_beta   90.00
_cell.angle_gamma   90.00
#
_symmetry.space_group_name_H-M   'P 1'
#
loop_
_entity.id
_entity.type
_entity.pdbx_description
1 polymer ?
#
loop_
_entity_poly.entity_id
_entity_poly.type
_entity_poly.pdbx_seq_one_letter_code
_entity_poly.pdbx_strand_id
1 'polypeptide(L)'
;MINQDTIAAQATAPGRGGVGIIRVSGSLAKSVAEKVVGKIPKVRYADYVPFKSLAGEQLDQGIAIYFAGPNSFTGEDVLELQGHGGPVVLDMLLKEISKIEGVRLAKPGEFSERAFMNDKLDLTQAEAIADLINATSEQAAKSALQSLQGEFSKHIETLVEKVIHLRMYVEAAIDFPDEEIDFLSDGKVSGDLDAIITQLNTVTNQAKQGSIMREGMRVVIAGRPNAGKSSLLNALAGREAAIVTEIAGTTRDVLREHIHIDGMPLHIIDTAGLRESPDRVEQIGIERAWDEINQADRVLFMLDGTDTIDTDPHKIWPEFMAKLPEGMGVTVIRNKADLSGDIVGMEQEQQYPVISLSAKNADGIELVREHLKACIGFQGATEGGFMARRRHLDALESASYHLETGKTQLEMHIAGEILAEELRLTQQYLNEITGEFTSDDLLGKIFSSFCIGK
;
A
#
# COMPACT_ATOMS: atom_id res chain seq x y z
N MET A 1 -21.82 16.49 8.94
CA MET A 1 -21.60 17.89 9.36
C MET A 1 -20.16 18.23 8.99
N ILE A 2 -19.94 19.12 8.03
CA ILE A 2 -18.60 19.58 7.64
C ILE A 2 -17.99 20.23 8.88
N ASN A 3 -16.85 19.70 9.33
CA ASN A 3 -16.10 20.25 10.45
C ASN A 3 -15.77 21.72 10.15
N GLN A 4 -16.36 22.67 10.87
CA GLN A 4 -16.15 24.12 10.65
C GLN A 4 -14.85 24.63 11.27
N ASP A 5 -14.06 23.75 11.90
CA ASP A 5 -12.82 24.11 12.58
C ASP A 5 -11.63 24.21 11.58
N THR A 6 -10.65 25.00 11.99
CA THR A 6 -9.40 25.14 11.22
C THR A 6 -8.32 24.27 11.82
N ILE A 7 -7.60 23.54 10.97
CA ILE A 7 -6.54 22.63 11.37
C ILE A 7 -5.16 23.17 10.98
N ALA A 8 -4.16 22.81 11.78
CA ALA A 8 -2.77 23.14 11.51
C ALA A 8 -1.85 21.95 11.82
N ALA A 9 -0.83 21.75 10.99
CA ALA A 9 0.20 20.76 11.23
C ALA A 9 1.50 21.09 10.51
N GLN A 10 2.60 20.45 10.94
CA GLN A 10 3.82 20.37 10.16
C GLN A 10 3.58 19.42 8.96
N ALA A 11 3.77 19.93 7.75
CA ALA A 11 3.57 19.18 6.50
C ALA A 11 4.86 18.51 5.98
N THR A 12 6.03 18.88 6.49
CA THR A 12 7.33 18.24 6.20
C THR A 12 7.61 17.12 7.19
N ALA A 13 8.43 16.15 6.79
CA ALA A 13 8.86 15.07 7.69
C ALA A 13 9.51 15.63 8.97
N PRO A 14 9.33 14.97 10.13
CA PRO A 14 10.01 15.35 11.37
C PRO A 14 11.53 15.21 11.21
N GLY A 15 12.29 16.12 11.83
CA GLY A 15 13.74 16.10 11.80
C GLY A 15 14.34 17.46 11.48
N ARG A 16 15.67 17.49 11.25
CA ARG A 16 16.39 18.73 10.88
C ARG A 16 16.47 18.84 9.37
N GLY A 17 15.93 19.91 8.80
CA GLY A 17 15.98 20.20 7.38
C GLY A 17 16.27 21.67 7.11
N GLY A 18 16.66 22.01 5.89
CA GLY A 18 16.84 23.42 5.47
C GLY A 18 15.51 24.17 5.43
N VAL A 19 14.40 23.48 5.13
CA VAL A 19 13.05 24.03 5.04
C VAL A 19 12.09 23.19 5.87
N GLY A 20 11.19 23.85 6.59
CA GLY A 20 10.05 23.22 7.25
C GLY A 20 8.76 23.96 6.87
N ILE A 21 7.67 23.22 6.71
CA ILE A 21 6.38 23.73 6.26
C ILE A 21 5.35 23.48 7.34
N ILE A 22 4.67 24.55 7.78
CA ILE A 22 3.42 24.45 8.53
C ILE A 22 2.28 24.75 7.57
N ARG A 23 1.29 23.86 7.55
CA ARG A 23 0.06 24.01 6.76
C ARG A 23 -1.11 24.25 7.69
N VAL A 24 -1.95 25.22 7.31
CA VAL A 24 -3.20 25.56 7.98
C VAL A 24 -4.32 25.45 6.96
N SER A 25 -5.42 24.76 7.29
CA SER A 25 -6.57 24.59 6.40
C SER A 25 -7.88 24.86 7.15
N GLY A 26 -8.76 25.64 6.55
CA GLY A 26 -10.07 25.96 7.10
C GLY A 26 -10.42 27.45 7.04
N SER A 27 -11.59 27.80 7.56
CA SER A 27 -12.17 29.16 7.48
C SER A 27 -11.33 30.25 8.14
N LEU A 28 -10.50 29.88 9.13
CA LEU A 28 -9.64 30.84 9.85
C LEU A 28 -8.23 31.01 9.25
N ALA A 29 -7.93 30.37 8.10
CA ALA A 29 -6.59 30.47 7.48
C ALA A 29 -6.18 31.93 7.20
N LYS A 30 -7.12 32.79 6.81
CA LYS A 30 -6.90 34.24 6.64
C LYS A 30 -6.56 34.93 7.95
N SER A 31 -7.31 34.64 9.00
CA SER A 31 -7.07 35.20 10.34
C SER A 31 -5.72 34.78 10.91
N VAL A 32 -5.32 33.53 10.66
CA VAL A 32 -3.98 33.03 11.01
C VAL A 32 -2.91 33.81 10.26
N ALA A 33 -3.10 34.04 8.94
CA ALA A 33 -2.15 34.85 8.14
C ALA A 33 -2.03 36.28 8.69
N GLU A 34 -3.13 36.96 8.98
CA GLU A 34 -3.10 38.32 9.54
C GLU A 34 -2.35 38.39 10.87
N LYS A 35 -2.55 37.40 11.76
CA LYS A 35 -1.92 37.38 13.10
C LYS A 35 -0.44 36.99 13.06
N VAL A 36 -0.07 35.99 12.24
CA VAL A 36 1.29 35.42 12.23
C VAL A 36 2.20 36.11 11.20
N VAL A 37 1.63 36.53 10.07
CA VAL A 37 2.36 37.19 8.96
C VAL A 37 2.18 38.70 8.98
N GLY A 38 1.09 39.21 9.58
CA GLY A 38 0.72 40.62 9.60
C GLY A 38 -0.07 41.09 8.38
N LYS A 39 -0.34 40.21 7.43
CA LYS A 39 -1.17 40.46 6.22
C LYS A 39 -1.63 39.12 5.63
N ILE A 40 -2.66 39.18 4.78
CA ILE A 40 -3.02 38.04 3.96
C ILE A 40 -2.13 38.05 2.70
N PRO A 41 -1.32 36.99 2.43
CA PRO A 41 -0.54 36.92 1.19
C PRO A 41 -1.44 36.93 -0.04
N LYS A 42 -0.94 37.48 -1.16
CA LYS A 42 -1.66 37.37 -2.43
C LYS A 42 -1.81 35.90 -2.81
N VAL A 43 -3.00 35.55 -3.30
CA VAL A 43 -3.34 34.16 -3.69
C VAL A 43 -2.29 33.59 -4.64
N ARG A 44 -1.73 32.42 -4.27
CA ARG A 44 -0.71 31.67 -5.04
C ARG A 44 0.57 32.47 -5.33
N TYR A 45 0.90 33.43 -4.48
CA TYR A 45 2.12 34.24 -4.57
C TYR A 45 3.05 33.89 -3.40
N ALA A 46 4.30 33.61 -3.69
CA ALA A 46 5.33 33.35 -2.69
C ALA A 46 5.82 34.67 -2.08
N ASP A 47 5.39 34.97 -0.86
CA ASP A 47 5.65 36.23 -0.17
C ASP A 47 6.70 36.00 0.93
N TYR A 48 7.88 36.57 0.80
CA TYR A 48 8.94 36.44 1.80
C TYR A 48 8.72 37.43 2.94
N VAL A 49 8.41 36.93 4.12
CA VAL A 49 7.89 37.71 5.25
C VAL A 49 8.37 37.15 6.60
N PRO A 50 8.42 37.97 7.66
CA PRO A 50 8.63 37.49 9.02
C PRO A 50 7.39 36.74 9.52
N PHE A 51 7.61 35.65 10.26
CA PHE A 51 6.62 34.94 11.05
C PHE A 51 6.70 35.40 12.51
N LYS A 52 5.57 35.82 13.08
CA LYS A 52 5.51 36.47 14.37
C LYS A 52 4.65 35.68 15.35
N SER A 53 5.00 35.79 16.64
CA SER A 53 4.12 35.40 17.73
C SER A 53 2.89 36.31 17.80
N LEU A 54 1.85 35.89 18.52
CA LEU A 54 0.68 36.74 18.78
C LEU A 54 1.03 38.02 19.59
N ALA A 55 2.19 38.03 20.28
CA ALA A 55 2.73 39.22 20.96
C ALA A 55 3.54 40.14 20.02
N GLY A 56 3.73 39.76 18.76
CA GLY A 56 4.46 40.52 17.74
C GLY A 56 5.96 40.23 17.67
N GLU A 57 6.50 39.31 18.49
CA GLU A 57 7.88 38.89 18.44
C GLU A 57 8.16 38.05 17.20
N GLN A 58 9.26 38.29 16.49
CA GLN A 58 9.66 37.52 15.34
C GLN A 58 10.17 36.14 15.77
N LEU A 59 9.55 35.08 15.29
CA LEU A 59 9.92 33.69 15.56
C LEU A 59 10.81 33.11 14.46
N ASP A 60 10.50 33.46 13.21
CA ASP A 60 11.22 33.04 12.01
C ASP A 60 10.94 34.01 10.87
N GLN A 61 11.51 33.74 9.69
CA GLN A 61 11.15 34.39 8.43
C GLN A 61 11.26 33.39 7.27
N GLY A 62 10.40 33.55 6.28
CA GLY A 62 10.35 32.61 5.16
C GLY A 62 9.27 32.98 4.16
N ILE A 63 8.82 32.01 3.42
CA ILE A 63 7.81 32.16 2.39
C ILE A 63 6.44 31.84 2.98
N ALA A 64 5.47 32.75 2.84
CA ALA A 64 4.07 32.48 3.09
C ALA A 64 3.33 32.39 1.76
N ILE A 65 2.53 31.33 1.59
CA ILE A 65 1.68 31.14 0.41
C ILE A 65 0.25 30.91 0.87
N TYR A 66 -0.67 31.65 0.28
CA TYR A 66 -2.11 31.50 0.53
C TYR A 66 -2.82 30.94 -0.71
N PHE A 67 -3.63 29.90 -0.48
CA PHE A 67 -4.47 29.26 -1.49
C PHE A 67 -5.93 29.46 -1.10
N ALA A 68 -6.68 30.19 -1.93
CA ALA A 68 -8.11 30.41 -1.70
C ALA A 68 -8.91 29.16 -2.13
N GLY A 69 -9.84 28.74 -1.29
CA GLY A 69 -10.83 27.72 -1.66
C GLY A 69 -11.72 28.17 -2.82
N PRO A 70 -12.22 27.26 -3.68
CA PRO A 70 -11.98 25.81 -3.66
C PRO A 70 -10.68 25.35 -4.36
N ASN A 71 -9.83 26.27 -4.81
CA ASN A 71 -8.62 25.99 -5.59
C ASN A 71 -7.40 25.76 -4.68
N SER A 72 -7.53 24.85 -3.73
CA SER A 72 -6.50 24.41 -2.78
C SER A 72 -6.46 22.89 -2.70
N PHE A 73 -5.53 22.34 -1.93
CA PHE A 73 -5.43 20.89 -1.74
C PHE A 73 -6.66 20.30 -1.05
N THR A 74 -7.12 20.92 0.03
CA THR A 74 -8.29 20.46 0.79
C THR A 74 -9.64 20.96 0.26
N GLY A 75 -9.63 21.86 -0.74
CA GLY A 75 -10.84 22.59 -1.16
C GLY A 75 -11.21 23.76 -0.25
N GLU A 76 -10.58 23.92 0.91
CA GLU A 76 -10.75 25.02 1.85
C GLU A 76 -9.72 26.13 1.60
N ASP A 77 -9.80 27.24 2.37
CA ASP A 77 -8.72 28.22 2.44
C ASP A 77 -7.48 27.57 3.08
N VAL A 78 -6.33 27.63 2.43
CA VAL A 78 -5.08 27.05 2.93
C VAL A 78 -3.98 28.09 3.01
N LEU A 79 -3.25 28.11 4.14
CA LEU A 79 -2.04 28.90 4.34
C LEU A 79 -0.86 27.94 4.55
N GLU A 80 0.22 28.13 3.80
CA GLU A 80 1.50 27.47 4.04
C GLU A 80 2.54 28.49 4.48
N LEU A 81 3.24 28.16 5.59
CA LEU A 81 4.36 28.91 6.14
C LEU A 81 5.62 28.06 5.97
N GLN A 82 6.49 28.44 5.06
CA GLN A 82 7.71 27.73 4.69
C GLN A 82 8.90 28.48 5.30
N GLY A 83 9.31 28.06 6.50
CA GLY A 83 10.42 28.62 7.26
C GLY A 83 11.61 27.67 7.36
N HIS A 84 12.48 27.91 8.35
CA HIS A 84 13.59 27.01 8.65
C HIS A 84 13.10 25.71 9.27
N GLY A 85 13.64 24.57 8.80
CA GLY A 85 13.22 23.23 9.19
C GLY A 85 13.78 22.73 10.54
N GLY A 86 14.06 23.64 11.45
CA GLY A 86 14.45 23.30 12.83
C GLY A 86 13.23 22.86 13.66
N PRO A 87 13.23 21.68 14.32
CA PRO A 87 12.06 21.20 15.07
C PRO A 87 11.54 22.18 16.11
N VAL A 88 12.45 22.90 16.78
CA VAL A 88 12.09 23.90 17.80
C VAL A 88 11.35 25.09 17.18
N VAL A 89 11.82 25.59 16.04
CA VAL A 89 11.20 26.73 15.34
C VAL A 89 9.80 26.38 14.85
N LEU A 90 9.64 25.20 14.25
CA LEU A 90 8.35 24.71 13.78
C LEU A 90 7.37 24.48 14.94
N ASP A 91 7.85 23.92 16.06
CA ASP A 91 7.04 23.73 17.27
C ASP A 91 6.59 25.07 17.87
N MET A 92 7.47 26.09 17.92
CA MET A 92 7.12 27.43 18.38
C MET A 92 6.03 28.06 17.50
N LEU A 93 6.16 27.99 16.17
CA LEU A 93 5.16 28.50 15.22
C LEU A 93 3.83 27.77 15.39
N LEU A 94 3.86 26.45 15.47
CA LEU A 94 2.65 25.64 15.59
C LEU A 94 1.92 25.89 16.91
N LYS A 95 2.67 26.07 18.02
CA LYS A 95 2.11 26.46 19.31
C LYS A 95 1.44 27.83 19.27
N GLU A 96 2.04 28.82 18.59
CA GLU A 96 1.43 30.15 18.45
C GLU A 96 0.14 30.10 17.62
N ILE A 97 0.14 29.34 16.52
CA ILE A 97 -1.03 29.15 15.68
C ILE A 97 -2.16 28.46 16.46
N SER A 98 -1.83 27.45 17.27
CA SER A 98 -2.81 26.72 18.08
C SER A 98 -3.43 27.51 19.23
N LYS A 99 -2.88 28.68 19.60
CA LYS A 99 -3.49 29.60 20.57
C LYS A 99 -4.64 30.40 19.96
N ILE A 100 -4.78 30.39 18.64
CA ILE A 100 -5.87 31.11 17.96
C ILE A 100 -7.14 30.28 18.15
N GLU A 101 -8.15 30.91 18.77
CA GLU A 101 -9.45 30.26 19.02
C GLU A 101 -10.06 29.72 17.73
N GLY A 102 -10.51 28.45 17.73
CA GLY A 102 -11.05 27.75 16.56
C GLY A 102 -9.98 27.08 15.69
N VAL A 103 -8.70 27.16 16.06
CA VAL A 103 -7.60 26.43 15.41
C VAL A 103 -7.13 25.29 16.32
N ARG A 104 -7.02 24.08 15.77
CA ARG A 104 -6.47 22.93 16.48
C ARG A 104 -5.41 22.20 15.64
N LEU A 105 -4.69 21.30 16.29
CA LEU A 105 -3.80 20.39 15.57
C LEU A 105 -4.59 19.41 14.71
N ALA A 106 -4.07 19.15 13.52
CA ALA A 106 -4.63 18.15 12.61
C ALA A 106 -4.41 16.73 13.14
N LYS A 107 -5.38 15.86 12.89
CA LYS A 107 -5.23 14.41 13.06
C LYS A 107 -4.38 13.84 11.92
N PRO A 108 -3.85 12.61 12.07
CA PRO A 108 -3.23 11.91 10.95
C PRO A 108 -4.17 11.85 9.73
N GLY A 109 -3.64 12.14 8.53
CA GLY A 109 -4.40 12.10 7.27
C GLY A 109 -5.50 13.15 7.09
N GLU A 110 -5.74 14.05 8.05
CA GLU A 110 -6.92 14.93 8.04
C GLU A 110 -6.97 15.90 6.85
N PHE A 111 -5.83 16.35 6.32
CA PHE A 111 -5.84 17.18 5.11
C PHE A 111 -6.31 16.39 3.87
N SER A 112 -5.90 15.12 3.75
CA SER A 112 -6.36 14.24 2.66
C SER A 112 -7.82 13.83 2.84
N GLU A 113 -8.27 13.59 4.09
CA GLU A 113 -9.67 13.35 4.42
C GLU A 113 -10.56 14.54 4.00
N ARG A 114 -10.14 15.77 4.31
CA ARG A 114 -10.86 16.98 3.88
C ARG A 114 -10.86 17.15 2.35
N ALA A 115 -9.75 16.80 1.70
CA ALA A 115 -9.68 16.81 0.24
C ALA A 115 -10.68 15.81 -0.37
N PHE A 116 -10.80 14.61 0.19
CA PHE A 116 -11.80 13.63 -0.20
C PHE A 116 -13.23 14.13 0.07
N MET A 117 -13.51 14.61 1.28
CA MET A 117 -14.85 15.13 1.65
C MET A 117 -15.30 16.37 0.84
N ASN A 118 -14.36 17.09 0.23
CA ASN A 118 -14.61 18.24 -0.63
C ASN A 118 -14.46 17.91 -2.13
N ASP A 119 -14.57 16.66 -2.51
CA ASP A 119 -14.53 16.15 -3.90
C ASP A 119 -13.28 16.62 -4.69
N LYS A 120 -12.14 16.79 -4.00
CA LYS A 120 -10.85 17.11 -4.65
C LYS A 120 -10.12 15.87 -5.11
N LEU A 121 -10.32 14.76 -4.41
CA LEU A 121 -9.73 13.45 -4.64
C LEU A 121 -10.79 12.38 -4.33
N ASP A 122 -10.78 11.29 -5.05
CA ASP A 122 -11.47 10.09 -4.61
C ASP A 122 -10.63 9.31 -3.56
N LEU A 123 -11.19 8.24 -2.99
CA LEU A 123 -10.52 7.50 -1.92
C LEU A 123 -9.25 6.80 -2.41
N THR A 124 -9.22 6.29 -3.65
CA THR A 124 -8.03 5.64 -4.21
C THR A 124 -6.91 6.65 -4.45
N GLN A 125 -7.23 7.86 -4.90
CA GLN A 125 -6.29 8.95 -5.07
C GLN A 125 -5.74 9.46 -3.74
N ALA A 126 -6.60 9.55 -2.71
CA ALA A 126 -6.17 9.92 -1.36
C ALA A 126 -5.19 8.88 -0.80
N GLU A 127 -5.47 7.59 -0.96
CA GLU A 127 -4.57 6.49 -0.57
C GLU A 127 -3.25 6.50 -1.35
N ALA A 128 -3.29 6.86 -2.63
CA ALA A 128 -2.10 6.93 -3.49
C ALA A 128 -1.09 7.99 -3.03
N ILE A 129 -1.53 9.06 -2.34
CA ILE A 129 -0.62 10.04 -1.72
C ILE A 129 0.28 9.36 -0.69
N ALA A 130 -0.31 8.54 0.19
CA ALA A 130 0.46 7.81 1.20
C ALA A 130 1.39 6.77 0.54
N ASP A 131 0.92 6.08 -0.49
CA ASP A 131 1.70 5.07 -1.21
C ASP A 131 2.89 5.72 -1.95
N LEU A 132 2.70 6.90 -2.57
CA LEU A 132 3.77 7.64 -3.24
C LEU A 132 4.87 8.09 -2.26
N ILE A 133 4.47 8.53 -1.07
CA ILE A 133 5.41 8.97 -0.03
C ILE A 133 6.20 7.82 0.56
N ASN A 134 5.56 6.66 0.72
CA ASN A 134 6.16 5.46 1.28
C ASN A 134 6.80 4.55 0.22
N ALA A 135 6.80 4.96 -1.06
CA ALA A 135 7.37 4.17 -2.13
C ALA A 135 8.86 3.93 -1.91
N THR A 136 9.26 2.68 -1.95
CA THR A 136 10.63 2.22 -1.70
C THR A 136 11.41 1.91 -2.99
N SER A 137 10.70 1.88 -4.15
CA SER A 137 11.30 1.68 -5.47
C SER A 137 10.78 2.71 -6.48
N GLU A 138 11.55 2.95 -7.55
CA GLU A 138 11.14 3.83 -8.65
C GLU A 138 9.81 3.35 -9.28
N GLN A 139 9.66 2.04 -9.43
CA GLN A 139 8.45 1.47 -10.01
C GLN A 139 7.24 1.64 -9.11
N ALA A 140 7.40 1.43 -7.79
CA ALA A 140 6.35 1.70 -6.82
C ALA A 140 5.91 3.16 -6.85
N ALA A 141 6.87 4.11 -6.92
CA ALA A 141 6.57 5.53 -7.04
C ALA A 141 5.81 5.87 -8.33
N LYS A 142 6.18 5.27 -9.47
CA LYS A 142 5.47 5.45 -10.74
C LYS A 142 4.04 4.93 -10.68
N SER A 143 3.82 3.74 -10.15
CA SER A 143 2.49 3.14 -10.01
C SER A 143 1.61 3.93 -9.02
N ALA A 144 2.18 4.43 -7.91
CA ALA A 144 1.47 5.31 -6.98
C ALA A 144 1.08 6.65 -7.64
N LEU A 145 1.96 7.23 -8.46
CA LEU A 145 1.66 8.43 -9.21
C LEU A 145 0.51 8.22 -10.21
N GLN A 146 0.47 7.09 -10.91
CA GLN A 146 -0.63 6.74 -11.81
C GLN A 146 -1.95 6.57 -11.07
N SER A 147 -1.94 5.93 -9.89
CA SER A 147 -3.12 5.86 -9.02
C SER A 147 -3.57 7.27 -8.59
N LEU A 148 -2.64 8.15 -8.21
CA LEU A 148 -2.96 9.54 -7.86
C LEU A 148 -3.53 10.33 -9.05
N GLN A 149 -3.14 10.01 -10.29
CA GLN A 149 -3.69 10.59 -11.52
C GLN A 149 -5.06 10.01 -11.89
N GLY A 150 -5.58 9.05 -11.11
CA GLY A 150 -6.91 8.48 -11.27
C GLY A 150 -7.00 7.31 -12.26
N GLU A 151 -5.88 6.68 -12.64
CA GLU A 151 -5.94 5.55 -13.59
C GLU A 151 -6.75 4.39 -13.03
N PHE A 152 -6.60 4.05 -11.74
CA PHE A 152 -7.39 3.00 -11.13
C PHE A 152 -8.88 3.39 -11.05
N SER A 153 -9.18 4.61 -10.63
CA SER A 153 -10.55 5.13 -10.54
C SER A 153 -11.27 5.07 -11.88
N LYS A 154 -10.63 5.46 -12.98
CA LYS A 154 -11.20 5.38 -14.34
C LYS A 154 -11.58 3.95 -14.74
N HIS A 155 -10.76 2.95 -14.37
CA HIS A 155 -11.09 1.55 -14.62
C HIS A 155 -12.34 1.13 -13.84
N ILE A 156 -12.45 1.53 -12.57
CA ILE A 156 -13.62 1.26 -11.73
C ILE A 156 -14.86 1.98 -12.25
N GLU A 157 -14.77 3.27 -12.55
CA GLU A 157 -15.86 4.08 -13.11
C GLU A 157 -16.41 3.44 -14.41
N THR A 158 -15.51 3.03 -15.32
CA THR A 158 -15.91 2.37 -16.57
C THR A 158 -16.66 1.05 -16.29
N LEU A 159 -16.25 0.27 -15.28
CA LEU A 159 -16.97 -0.95 -14.87
C LEU A 159 -18.34 -0.59 -14.29
N VAL A 160 -18.41 0.39 -13.40
CA VAL A 160 -19.65 0.87 -12.77
C VAL A 160 -20.64 1.33 -13.83
N GLU A 161 -20.21 2.15 -14.79
CA GLU A 161 -21.06 2.63 -15.89
C GLU A 161 -21.67 1.46 -16.68
N LYS A 162 -20.84 0.44 -17.03
CA LYS A 162 -21.34 -0.73 -17.75
C LYS A 162 -22.34 -1.55 -16.93
N VAL A 163 -22.05 -1.73 -15.63
CA VAL A 163 -22.98 -2.43 -14.73
C VAL A 163 -24.29 -1.67 -14.59
N ILE A 164 -24.27 -0.33 -14.47
CA ILE A 164 -25.47 0.51 -14.43
C ILE A 164 -26.27 0.36 -15.74
N HIS A 165 -25.61 0.46 -16.88
CA HIS A 165 -26.27 0.32 -18.18
C HIS A 165 -26.95 -1.03 -18.34
N LEU A 166 -26.25 -2.13 -17.98
CA LEU A 166 -26.80 -3.47 -18.05
C LEU A 166 -27.98 -3.63 -17.08
N ARG A 167 -27.86 -3.11 -15.84
CA ARG A 167 -28.93 -3.15 -14.84
C ARG A 167 -30.17 -2.41 -15.32
N MET A 168 -30.01 -1.19 -15.84
CA MET A 168 -31.14 -0.43 -16.40
C MET A 168 -31.84 -1.18 -17.54
N TYR A 169 -31.07 -1.86 -18.39
CA TYR A 169 -31.63 -2.65 -19.48
C TYR A 169 -32.43 -3.87 -18.96
N VAL A 170 -31.89 -4.57 -17.95
CA VAL A 170 -32.57 -5.71 -17.31
C VAL A 170 -33.82 -5.26 -16.56
N GLU A 171 -33.76 -4.18 -15.77
CA GLU A 171 -34.91 -3.60 -15.06
C GLU A 171 -36.02 -3.19 -16.04
N ALA A 172 -35.66 -2.54 -17.14
CA ALA A 172 -36.63 -2.18 -18.19
C ALA A 172 -37.28 -3.42 -18.82
N ALA A 173 -36.52 -4.50 -19.07
CA ALA A 173 -37.06 -5.76 -19.60
C ALA A 173 -38.03 -6.44 -18.62
N ILE A 174 -37.84 -6.29 -17.32
CA ILE A 174 -38.74 -6.82 -16.27
C ILE A 174 -40.03 -5.99 -16.20
N ASP A 175 -39.92 -4.67 -16.29
CA ASP A 175 -41.05 -3.74 -16.14
C ASP A 175 -42.00 -3.75 -17.34
N PHE A 176 -41.52 -4.13 -18.54
CA PHE A 176 -42.30 -4.17 -19.78
C PHE A 176 -42.37 -5.56 -20.41
N PRO A 177 -42.98 -6.53 -19.73
CA PRO A 177 -43.04 -7.95 -20.20
C PRO A 177 -43.88 -8.20 -21.43
N ASP A 178 -44.74 -7.23 -21.83
CA ASP A 178 -45.69 -7.35 -22.93
C ASP A 178 -45.07 -6.95 -24.28
N GLU A 179 -43.79 -6.62 -24.38
CA GLU A 179 -43.13 -6.36 -25.66
C GLU A 179 -42.83 -7.68 -26.41
N GLU A 180 -42.98 -7.67 -27.77
CA GLU A 180 -42.81 -8.86 -28.61
C GLU A 180 -41.38 -9.46 -28.60
N ILE A 181 -40.42 -8.78 -27.95
CA ILE A 181 -39.01 -9.20 -27.87
C ILE A 181 -38.71 -9.63 -26.44
N ASP A 182 -38.32 -10.89 -26.26
CA ASP A 182 -37.77 -11.39 -25.00
C ASP A 182 -36.32 -10.87 -24.85
N PHE A 183 -36.18 -9.70 -24.28
CA PHE A 183 -34.89 -8.99 -24.08
C PHE A 183 -33.88 -9.76 -23.22
N LEU A 184 -34.32 -10.73 -22.42
CA LEU A 184 -33.45 -11.55 -21.58
C LEU A 184 -32.86 -12.73 -22.36
N SER A 185 -33.54 -13.20 -23.41
CA SER A 185 -33.11 -14.36 -24.20
C SER A 185 -32.46 -14.00 -25.55
N ASP A 186 -32.39 -12.73 -25.92
CA ASP A 186 -31.82 -12.27 -27.21
C ASP A 186 -30.29 -12.42 -27.31
N GLY A 187 -29.63 -12.83 -26.22
CA GLY A 187 -28.17 -12.98 -26.10
C GLY A 187 -27.40 -11.67 -25.85
N LYS A 188 -28.05 -10.52 -25.88
CA LYS A 188 -27.40 -9.23 -25.62
C LYS A 188 -27.01 -9.08 -24.15
N VAL A 189 -27.94 -9.38 -23.23
CA VAL A 189 -27.68 -9.33 -21.78
C VAL A 189 -26.52 -10.26 -21.40
N SER A 190 -26.52 -11.49 -21.94
CA SER A 190 -25.43 -12.45 -21.69
C SER A 190 -24.08 -11.94 -22.25
N GLY A 191 -24.10 -11.38 -23.48
CA GLY A 191 -22.89 -10.82 -24.10
C GLY A 191 -22.31 -9.62 -23.35
N ASP A 192 -23.17 -8.69 -22.89
CA ASP A 192 -22.76 -7.54 -22.12
C ASP A 192 -22.22 -7.96 -20.74
N LEU A 193 -22.85 -8.97 -20.09
CA LEU A 193 -22.42 -9.53 -18.83
C LEU A 193 -21.03 -10.19 -18.95
N ASP A 194 -20.80 -11.00 -20.01
CA ASP A 194 -19.51 -11.62 -20.29
C ASP A 194 -18.40 -10.58 -20.54
N ALA A 195 -18.74 -9.49 -21.22
CA ALA A 195 -17.80 -8.38 -21.44
C ALA A 195 -17.42 -7.67 -20.13
N ILE A 196 -18.38 -7.48 -19.21
CA ILE A 196 -18.14 -6.89 -17.88
C ILE A 196 -17.25 -7.83 -17.05
N ILE A 197 -17.55 -9.12 -17.00
CA ILE A 197 -16.77 -10.14 -16.28
C ILE A 197 -15.33 -10.18 -16.80
N THR A 198 -15.15 -10.19 -18.12
CA THR A 198 -13.81 -10.18 -18.74
C THR A 198 -13.01 -8.94 -18.35
N GLN A 199 -13.65 -7.77 -18.38
CA GLN A 199 -13.01 -6.51 -17.98
C GLN A 199 -12.69 -6.50 -16.49
N LEU A 200 -13.60 -6.95 -15.61
CA LEU A 200 -13.39 -7.04 -14.17
C LEU A 200 -12.20 -7.96 -13.86
N ASN A 201 -12.09 -9.12 -14.53
CA ASN A 201 -10.95 -10.02 -14.37
C ASN A 201 -9.63 -9.37 -14.79
N THR A 202 -9.63 -8.58 -15.84
CA THR A 202 -8.45 -7.81 -16.27
C THR A 202 -8.02 -6.79 -15.20
N VAL A 203 -8.96 -6.00 -14.68
CA VAL A 203 -8.69 -5.02 -13.62
C VAL A 203 -8.25 -5.71 -12.33
N THR A 204 -8.87 -6.83 -11.96
CA THR A 204 -8.50 -7.62 -10.79
C THR A 204 -7.07 -8.14 -10.88
N ASN A 205 -6.65 -8.64 -12.05
CA ASN A 205 -5.28 -9.11 -12.25
C ASN A 205 -4.27 -7.95 -12.14
N GLN A 206 -4.57 -6.79 -12.73
CA GLN A 206 -3.74 -5.58 -12.57
C GLN A 206 -3.68 -5.11 -11.11
N ALA A 207 -4.81 -5.11 -10.40
CA ALA A 207 -4.88 -4.77 -8.98
C ALA A 207 -4.05 -5.72 -8.11
N LYS A 208 -4.06 -7.03 -8.41
CA LYS A 208 -3.19 -8.02 -7.73
C LYS A 208 -1.71 -7.67 -7.91
N GLN A 209 -1.27 -7.35 -9.13
CA GLN A 209 0.11 -6.92 -9.37
C GLN A 209 0.45 -5.64 -8.61
N GLY A 210 -0.44 -4.66 -8.61
CA GLY A 210 -0.29 -3.41 -7.86
C GLY A 210 -0.22 -3.60 -6.34
N SER A 211 -0.98 -4.55 -5.80
CA SER A 211 -0.93 -4.91 -4.38
C SER A 211 0.41 -5.57 -4.01
N ILE A 212 0.91 -6.47 -4.85
CA ILE A 212 2.24 -7.09 -4.66
C ILE A 212 3.35 -6.02 -4.69
N MET A 213 3.26 -5.07 -5.61
CA MET A 213 4.20 -3.95 -5.69
C MET A 213 4.21 -3.07 -4.43
N ARG A 214 3.07 -2.93 -3.78
CA ARG A 214 2.91 -2.15 -2.57
C ARG A 214 3.35 -2.91 -1.32
N GLU A 215 2.87 -4.13 -1.14
CA GLU A 215 3.04 -4.92 0.07
C GLU A 215 4.33 -5.72 0.07
N GLY A 216 4.81 -6.09 -1.13
CA GLY A 216 5.97 -6.94 -1.28
C GLY A 216 5.72 -8.38 -0.84
N MET A 217 6.81 -9.10 -0.61
CA MET A 217 6.82 -10.47 -0.09
C MET A 217 7.62 -10.51 1.21
N ARG A 218 7.10 -11.18 2.24
CA ARG A 218 7.80 -11.43 3.50
C ARG A 218 8.47 -12.79 3.44
N VAL A 219 9.80 -12.80 3.54
CA VAL A 219 10.60 -14.02 3.42
C VAL A 219 11.45 -14.22 4.65
N VAL A 220 11.34 -15.38 5.27
CA VAL A 220 12.20 -15.83 6.37
C VAL A 220 13.40 -16.56 5.80
N ILE A 221 14.62 -16.17 6.19
CA ILE A 221 15.83 -16.93 5.89
C ILE A 221 16.22 -17.73 7.14
N ALA A 222 15.92 -19.02 7.14
CA ALA A 222 16.20 -19.95 8.22
C ALA A 222 17.36 -20.90 7.86
N GLY A 223 18.16 -21.29 8.82
CA GLY A 223 19.25 -22.25 8.61
C GLY A 223 20.29 -22.21 9.73
N ARG A 224 21.09 -23.28 9.82
CA ARG A 224 22.18 -23.39 10.80
C ARG A 224 23.22 -22.28 10.67
N PRO A 225 24.00 -21.97 11.70
CA PRO A 225 25.13 -21.05 11.58
C PRO A 225 26.04 -21.46 10.44
N ASN A 226 26.60 -20.47 9.73
CA ASN A 226 27.52 -20.67 8.60
C ASN A 226 26.92 -21.32 7.33
N ALA A 227 25.61 -21.53 7.25
CA ALA A 227 24.93 -21.97 6.02
C ALA A 227 25.01 -20.92 4.89
N GLY A 228 25.41 -19.67 5.20
CA GLY A 228 25.60 -18.61 4.22
C GLY A 228 24.42 -17.65 4.09
N LYS A 229 23.59 -17.49 5.14
CA LYS A 229 22.42 -16.59 5.13
C LYS A 229 22.77 -15.16 4.73
N SER A 230 23.76 -14.55 5.37
CA SER A 230 24.23 -13.19 5.03
C SER A 230 24.81 -13.09 3.61
N SER A 231 25.43 -14.17 3.11
CA SER A 231 25.92 -14.19 1.72
C SER A 231 24.78 -14.24 0.72
N LEU A 232 23.72 -15.01 0.98
CA LEU A 232 22.52 -15.06 0.17
C LEU A 232 21.83 -13.68 0.16
N LEU A 233 21.68 -13.08 1.34
CA LEU A 233 21.08 -11.76 1.49
C LEU A 233 21.83 -10.71 0.66
N ASN A 234 23.16 -10.63 0.81
CA ASN A 234 24.00 -9.72 0.04
C ASN A 234 23.92 -9.99 -1.48
N ALA A 235 23.83 -11.25 -1.89
CA ALA A 235 23.69 -11.62 -3.29
C ALA A 235 22.30 -11.26 -3.86
N LEU A 236 21.24 -11.41 -3.06
CA LEU A 236 19.88 -10.98 -3.45
C LEU A 236 19.77 -9.46 -3.53
N ALA A 237 20.36 -8.73 -2.58
CA ALA A 237 20.38 -7.27 -2.56
C ALA A 237 21.10 -6.69 -3.79
N GLY A 238 22.18 -7.34 -4.26
CA GLY A 238 22.89 -6.99 -5.49
C GLY A 238 23.20 -5.50 -5.63
N ARG A 239 23.03 -4.95 -6.87
CA ARG A 239 23.19 -3.53 -7.18
C ARG A 239 21.94 -2.68 -6.85
N GLU A 240 20.83 -3.30 -6.54
CA GLU A 240 19.53 -2.68 -6.25
C GLU A 240 19.24 -2.59 -4.74
N ALA A 241 20.31 -2.63 -3.90
CA ALA A 241 20.12 -2.40 -2.47
C ALA A 241 19.38 -1.08 -2.26
N ALA A 242 18.17 -1.17 -1.68
CA ALA A 242 17.40 0.01 -1.32
C ALA A 242 18.28 0.93 -0.45
N ILE A 243 18.09 2.23 -0.60
CA ILE A 243 18.61 3.21 0.34
C ILE A 243 18.01 2.84 1.70
N VAL A 244 18.80 2.15 2.53
CA VAL A 244 18.43 1.87 3.91
C VAL A 244 18.25 3.24 4.58
N THR A 245 17.02 3.70 4.67
CA THR A 245 16.70 4.83 5.53
C THR A 245 16.76 4.31 6.95
N GLU A 246 17.91 4.55 7.62
CA GLU A 246 17.99 4.44 9.06
C GLU A 246 16.95 5.42 9.66
N ILE A 247 15.78 4.92 10.00
CA ILE A 247 14.86 5.64 10.86
C ILE A 247 15.52 5.64 12.24
N ALA A 248 16.16 6.74 12.58
CA ALA A 248 16.81 6.92 13.87
C ALA A 248 15.79 6.71 15.00
N GLY A 249 15.91 5.60 15.73
CA GLY A 249 15.07 5.29 16.90
C GLY A 249 14.70 3.83 17.10
N THR A 250 15.00 2.93 16.16
CA THR A 250 14.55 1.52 16.21
C THR A 250 15.68 0.50 16.39
N THR A 251 16.72 0.82 17.14
CA THR A 251 17.93 -0.02 17.34
C THR A 251 17.71 -1.33 18.13
N ARG A 252 16.45 -1.81 18.30
CA ARG A 252 16.12 -3.05 19.02
C ARG A 252 15.08 -3.93 18.32
N ASP A 253 14.68 -3.58 17.09
CA ASP A 253 13.74 -4.43 16.34
C ASP A 253 14.51 -5.47 15.51
N VAL A 254 13.84 -6.61 15.27
CA VAL A 254 14.31 -7.71 14.40
C VAL A 254 14.90 -7.10 13.13
N LEU A 255 16.14 -7.48 12.77
CA LEU A 255 16.84 -6.95 11.60
C LEU A 255 15.98 -7.23 10.35
N ARG A 256 15.25 -6.23 9.90
CA ARG A 256 14.51 -6.24 8.64
C ARG A 256 15.38 -5.58 7.59
N GLU A 257 15.87 -6.37 6.65
CA GLU A 257 16.47 -5.81 5.45
C GLU A 257 15.40 -5.73 4.36
N HIS A 258 15.30 -4.57 3.73
CA HIS A 258 14.41 -4.33 2.62
C HIS A 258 15.22 -4.33 1.33
N ILE A 259 14.98 -5.30 0.49
CA ILE A 259 15.59 -5.37 -0.84
C ILE A 259 14.48 -5.36 -1.90
N HIS A 260 14.84 -5.16 -3.16
CA HIS A 260 13.90 -5.21 -4.27
C HIS A 260 14.29 -6.29 -5.27
N ILE A 261 13.29 -6.97 -5.81
CA ILE A 261 13.44 -7.88 -6.94
C ILE A 261 12.57 -7.32 -8.07
N ASP A 262 13.18 -6.73 -9.10
CA ASP A 262 12.48 -6.11 -10.24
C ASP A 262 11.40 -5.10 -9.82
N GLY A 263 11.69 -4.33 -8.77
CA GLY A 263 10.77 -3.33 -8.20
C GLY A 263 9.80 -3.88 -7.15
N MET A 264 9.68 -5.19 -6.97
CA MET A 264 8.89 -5.83 -5.91
C MET A 264 9.67 -5.75 -4.58
N PRO A 265 9.08 -5.18 -3.51
CA PRO A 265 9.70 -5.17 -2.20
C PRO A 265 9.82 -6.60 -1.62
N LEU A 266 10.97 -6.92 -1.05
CA LEU A 266 11.21 -8.17 -0.33
C LEU A 266 11.61 -7.83 1.11
N HIS A 267 10.75 -8.21 2.04
CA HIS A 267 10.96 -8.01 3.48
C HIS A 267 11.61 -9.26 4.06
N ILE A 268 12.89 -9.17 4.41
CA ILE A 268 13.63 -10.32 4.91
C ILE A 268 13.65 -10.31 6.42
N ILE A 269 13.30 -11.46 7.00
CA ILE A 269 13.31 -11.74 8.43
C ILE A 269 14.46 -12.68 8.70
N ASP A 270 15.50 -12.21 9.40
CA ASP A 270 16.65 -13.06 9.75
C ASP A 270 16.39 -13.82 11.06
N THR A 271 16.60 -15.13 11.02
CA THR A 271 16.45 -16.03 12.17
C THR A 271 17.69 -16.14 13.05
N ALA A 272 18.70 -15.28 12.86
CA ALA A 272 19.94 -15.32 13.65
C ALA A 272 19.71 -15.19 15.17
N GLY A 273 18.59 -14.58 15.59
CA GLY A 273 18.20 -14.38 16.99
C GLY A 273 17.33 -15.48 17.62
N LEU A 274 16.98 -16.56 16.90
CA LEU A 274 16.07 -17.62 17.41
C LEU A 274 16.74 -18.63 18.37
N ARG A 275 17.91 -18.33 18.91
CA ARG A 275 18.55 -19.22 19.90
C ARG A 275 17.85 -19.07 21.25
N GLU A 276 17.50 -20.19 21.88
CA GLU A 276 16.98 -20.18 23.23
C GLU A 276 17.98 -19.50 24.18
N SER A 277 17.50 -18.50 24.90
CA SER A 277 18.27 -17.76 25.88
C SER A 277 17.53 -17.75 27.21
N PRO A 278 18.22 -17.84 28.34
CA PRO A 278 17.63 -17.68 29.66
C PRO A 278 17.32 -16.19 29.98
N ASP A 279 17.78 -15.25 29.18
CA ASP A 279 17.54 -13.82 29.40
C ASP A 279 16.14 -13.42 28.94
N ARG A 280 15.37 -12.77 29.83
CA ARG A 280 14.00 -12.33 29.59
C ARG A 280 13.86 -11.32 28.44
N VAL A 281 14.89 -10.51 28.20
CA VAL A 281 14.90 -9.52 27.11
C VAL A 281 15.08 -10.22 25.76
N GLU A 282 15.95 -11.26 25.72
CA GLU A 282 16.15 -12.07 24.52
C GLU A 282 14.91 -12.95 24.23
N GLN A 283 14.22 -13.47 25.26
CA GLN A 283 12.97 -14.22 25.09
C GLN A 283 11.87 -13.38 24.41
N ILE A 284 11.69 -12.11 24.79
CA ILE A 284 10.75 -11.21 24.12
C ILE A 284 11.17 -10.98 22.66
N GLY A 285 12.45 -10.91 22.37
CA GLY A 285 12.97 -10.83 21.00
C GLY A 285 12.66 -12.07 20.17
N ILE A 286 12.77 -13.25 20.76
CA ILE A 286 12.44 -14.54 20.14
C ILE A 286 10.95 -14.67 19.87
N GLU A 287 10.07 -14.28 20.81
CA GLU A 287 8.62 -14.27 20.62
C GLU A 287 8.22 -13.37 19.43
N ARG A 288 8.74 -12.16 19.39
CA ARG A 288 8.50 -11.24 18.26
C ARG A 288 8.99 -11.79 16.92
N ALA A 289 10.14 -12.46 16.91
CA ALA A 289 10.65 -13.09 15.69
C ALA A 289 9.72 -14.22 15.22
N TRP A 290 9.10 -14.98 16.13
CA TRP A 290 8.10 -15.98 15.77
C TRP A 290 6.80 -15.37 15.26
N ASP A 291 6.35 -14.24 15.83
CA ASP A 291 5.18 -13.51 15.32
C ASP A 291 5.40 -13.05 13.88
N GLU A 292 6.61 -12.57 13.54
CA GLU A 292 6.99 -12.20 12.18
C GLU A 292 7.08 -13.43 11.25
N ILE A 293 7.64 -14.53 11.72
CA ILE A 293 7.71 -15.80 10.97
C ILE A 293 6.32 -16.31 10.64
N ASN A 294 5.39 -16.22 11.59
CA ASN A 294 3.99 -16.65 11.42
C ASN A 294 3.24 -15.80 10.36
N GLN A 295 3.71 -14.60 10.09
CA GLN A 295 3.15 -13.69 9.08
C GLN A 295 3.91 -13.71 7.75
N ALA A 296 4.93 -14.55 7.62
CA ALA A 296 5.72 -14.64 6.40
C ALA A 296 4.98 -15.40 5.29
N ASP A 297 5.29 -15.04 4.05
CA ASP A 297 4.74 -15.70 2.87
C ASP A 297 5.53 -16.96 2.50
N ARG A 298 6.83 -16.99 2.87
CA ARG A 298 7.70 -18.11 2.56
C ARG A 298 8.93 -18.19 3.46
N VAL A 299 9.39 -19.43 3.67
CA VAL A 299 10.66 -19.74 4.34
C VAL A 299 11.67 -20.21 3.29
N LEU A 300 12.84 -19.56 3.22
CA LEU A 300 14.03 -20.06 2.55
C LEU A 300 14.87 -20.83 3.59
N PHE A 301 14.82 -22.14 3.53
CA PHE A 301 15.53 -23.02 4.45
C PHE A 301 16.94 -23.33 3.92
N MET A 302 17.95 -22.66 4.50
CA MET A 302 19.32 -22.72 4.00
C MET A 302 20.10 -23.91 4.56
N LEU A 303 20.73 -24.65 3.66
CA LEU A 303 21.63 -25.75 3.93
C LEU A 303 23.04 -25.45 3.41
N ASP A 304 24.03 -25.94 4.14
CA ASP A 304 25.39 -26.05 3.64
C ASP A 304 25.53 -27.35 2.83
N GLY A 305 25.70 -27.22 1.51
CA GLY A 305 25.83 -28.36 0.61
C GLY A 305 27.05 -29.26 0.91
N THR A 306 28.03 -28.76 1.66
CA THR A 306 29.21 -29.53 2.08
C THR A 306 28.95 -30.38 3.31
N ASP A 307 27.93 -30.05 4.13
CA ASP A 307 27.68 -30.73 5.41
C ASP A 307 26.64 -31.86 5.31
N THR A 308 25.70 -31.76 4.37
CA THR A 308 24.61 -32.75 4.27
C THR A 308 24.16 -32.97 2.82
N ILE A 309 23.78 -34.19 2.52
CA ILE A 309 23.13 -34.58 1.25
C ILE A 309 21.62 -34.56 1.44
N ASP A 310 21.09 -34.67 2.66
CA ASP A 310 19.66 -34.65 2.94
C ASP A 310 19.09 -33.23 2.71
N THR A 311 17.98 -33.16 2.03
CA THR A 311 17.25 -31.92 1.70
C THR A 311 15.93 -31.78 2.44
N ASP A 312 15.60 -32.74 3.35
CA ASP A 312 14.38 -32.71 4.13
C ASP A 312 14.52 -31.81 5.38
N PRO A 313 13.86 -30.63 5.43
CA PRO A 313 13.94 -29.73 6.57
C PRO A 313 13.48 -30.35 7.89
N HIS A 314 12.52 -31.28 7.85
CA HIS A 314 12.01 -31.95 9.05
C HIS A 314 13.07 -32.85 9.71
N LYS A 315 13.99 -33.44 8.94
CA LYS A 315 15.09 -34.19 9.48
C LYS A 315 16.23 -33.32 9.99
N ILE A 316 16.44 -32.18 9.34
CA ILE A 316 17.57 -31.28 9.61
C ILE A 316 17.32 -30.39 10.81
N TRP A 317 16.10 -29.83 10.90
CA TRP A 317 15.69 -28.94 12.00
C TRP A 317 14.22 -29.15 12.39
N PRO A 318 13.87 -30.30 12.99
CA PRO A 318 12.50 -30.70 13.31
C PRO A 318 11.79 -29.70 14.23
N GLU A 319 12.50 -29.10 15.19
CA GLU A 319 11.95 -28.14 16.15
C GLU A 319 11.48 -26.83 15.48
N PHE A 320 12.22 -26.37 14.48
CA PHE A 320 11.83 -25.21 13.69
C PHE A 320 10.62 -25.52 12.83
N MET A 321 10.64 -26.65 12.12
CA MET A 321 9.54 -27.05 11.23
C MET A 321 8.25 -27.31 12.00
N ALA A 322 8.32 -27.85 13.22
CA ALA A 322 7.14 -28.09 14.05
C ALA A 322 6.44 -26.80 14.56
N LYS A 323 7.16 -25.68 14.57
CA LYS A 323 6.61 -24.36 14.99
C LYS A 323 6.07 -23.53 13.83
N LEU A 324 6.31 -23.93 12.58
CA LEU A 324 5.78 -23.20 11.42
C LEU A 324 4.26 -23.40 11.31
N PRO A 325 3.52 -22.37 10.84
CA PRO A 325 2.09 -22.50 10.53
C PRO A 325 1.83 -23.62 9.52
N GLU A 326 0.69 -24.29 9.66
CA GLU A 326 0.23 -25.26 8.67
C GLU A 326 0.05 -24.59 7.31
N GLY A 327 0.58 -25.18 6.25
CA GLY A 327 0.53 -24.62 4.90
C GLY A 327 1.62 -23.61 4.56
N MET A 328 2.53 -23.27 5.49
CA MET A 328 3.66 -22.39 5.22
C MET A 328 4.50 -22.88 4.04
N GLY A 329 4.69 -22.03 3.04
CA GLY A 329 5.54 -22.33 1.88
C GLY A 329 7.02 -22.41 2.30
N VAL A 330 7.66 -23.55 2.03
CA VAL A 330 9.10 -23.73 2.30
C VAL A 330 9.84 -24.01 1.01
N THR A 331 10.99 -23.35 0.81
CA THR A 331 11.94 -23.62 -0.27
C THR A 331 13.30 -23.93 0.35
N VAL A 332 13.89 -25.03 -0.04
CA VAL A 332 15.23 -25.43 0.43
C VAL A 332 16.27 -24.78 -0.48
N ILE A 333 17.22 -24.08 0.13
CA ILE A 333 18.37 -23.47 -0.54
C ILE A 333 19.61 -24.26 -0.17
N ARG A 334 20.11 -25.06 -1.10
CA ARG A 334 21.36 -25.82 -0.96
C ARG A 334 22.52 -24.95 -1.42
N ASN A 335 23.17 -24.28 -0.48
CA ASN A 335 24.23 -23.30 -0.75
C ASN A 335 25.62 -23.95 -0.80
N LYS A 336 26.59 -23.20 -1.28
CA LYS A 336 28.02 -23.58 -1.45
C LYS A 336 28.26 -24.64 -2.54
N ALA A 337 27.50 -24.57 -3.62
CA ALA A 337 27.68 -25.44 -4.78
C ALA A 337 29.11 -25.36 -5.36
N ASP A 338 29.79 -24.20 -5.18
CA ASP A 338 31.19 -24.01 -5.51
C ASP A 338 32.16 -24.93 -4.73
N LEU A 339 31.76 -25.44 -3.57
CA LEU A 339 32.56 -26.33 -2.71
C LEU A 339 32.03 -27.78 -2.70
N SER A 340 30.71 -27.96 -2.75
CA SER A 340 30.09 -29.29 -2.73
C SER A 340 30.16 -30.02 -4.07
N GLY A 341 30.32 -29.26 -5.17
CA GLY A 341 30.25 -29.79 -6.53
C GLY A 341 28.84 -30.05 -7.04
N ASP A 342 27.83 -29.56 -6.33
CA ASP A 342 26.43 -29.64 -6.76
C ASP A 342 26.22 -28.81 -8.07
N ILE A 343 25.35 -29.33 -8.94
CA ILE A 343 24.96 -28.60 -10.14
C ILE A 343 23.99 -27.48 -9.72
N VAL A 344 24.31 -26.25 -10.10
CA VAL A 344 23.40 -25.10 -9.90
C VAL A 344 22.12 -25.31 -10.69
N GLY A 345 20.98 -25.26 -10.00
CA GLY A 345 19.70 -25.53 -10.62
C GLY A 345 18.56 -25.59 -9.60
N MET A 346 17.34 -25.82 -10.11
CA MET A 346 16.13 -25.97 -9.31
C MET A 346 15.46 -27.31 -9.58
N GLU A 347 15.14 -28.04 -8.52
CA GLU A 347 14.40 -29.30 -8.53
C GLU A 347 13.03 -29.05 -7.87
N GLN A 348 11.95 -29.33 -8.63
CA GLN A 348 10.56 -29.12 -8.17
C GLN A 348 9.85 -30.42 -7.78
N GLU A 349 10.35 -31.59 -8.18
CA GLU A 349 9.69 -32.88 -8.00
C GLU A 349 9.83 -33.45 -6.58
N GLN A 350 10.51 -32.78 -5.68
CA GLN A 350 10.67 -33.15 -4.26
C GLN A 350 9.51 -32.62 -3.40
N GLN A 351 9.41 -33.11 -2.16
CA GLN A 351 8.42 -32.64 -1.19
C GLN A 351 8.47 -31.11 -1.01
N TYR A 352 9.67 -30.51 -1.10
CA TYR A 352 9.92 -29.08 -1.12
C TYR A 352 10.74 -28.73 -2.36
N PRO A 353 10.49 -27.58 -3.01
CA PRO A 353 11.38 -27.07 -4.04
C PRO A 353 12.81 -26.92 -3.49
N VAL A 354 13.81 -27.42 -4.22
CA VAL A 354 15.23 -27.32 -3.84
C VAL A 354 15.96 -26.51 -4.88
N ILE A 355 16.66 -25.46 -4.45
CA ILE A 355 17.52 -24.64 -5.30
C ILE A 355 18.97 -24.80 -4.85
N SER A 356 19.81 -25.38 -5.70
CA SER A 356 21.26 -25.49 -5.50
C SER A 356 21.95 -24.27 -6.08
N LEU A 357 22.78 -23.58 -5.27
CA LEU A 357 23.43 -22.33 -5.66
C LEU A 357 24.76 -22.09 -4.94
N SER A 358 25.54 -21.13 -5.40
CA SER A 358 26.64 -20.51 -4.66
C SER A 358 26.35 -19.04 -4.40
N ALA A 359 25.94 -18.73 -3.18
CA ALA A 359 25.68 -17.33 -2.78
C ALA A 359 26.97 -16.48 -2.82
N LYS A 360 28.15 -17.09 -2.62
CA LYS A 360 29.45 -16.42 -2.68
C LYS A 360 29.81 -15.95 -4.10
N ASN A 361 29.53 -16.78 -5.07
CA ASN A 361 29.86 -16.51 -6.49
C ASN A 361 28.67 -15.84 -7.22
N ALA A 362 27.53 -15.69 -6.56
CA ALA A 362 26.25 -15.28 -7.13
C ALA A 362 25.68 -16.24 -8.20
N ASP A 363 26.15 -17.51 -8.24
CA ASP A 363 25.67 -18.52 -9.16
C ASP A 363 24.33 -19.08 -8.66
N GLY A 364 23.27 -19.01 -9.50
CA GLY A 364 21.92 -19.50 -9.16
C GLY A 364 21.06 -18.52 -8.36
N ILE A 365 21.51 -17.29 -8.10
CA ILE A 365 20.72 -16.26 -7.40
C ILE A 365 19.48 -15.89 -8.19
N GLU A 366 19.59 -15.83 -9.53
CA GLU A 366 18.45 -15.53 -10.39
C GLU A 366 17.34 -16.58 -10.30
N LEU A 367 17.68 -17.84 -10.07
CA LEU A 367 16.69 -18.92 -9.82
C LEU A 367 15.86 -18.62 -8.56
N VAL A 368 16.50 -18.09 -7.52
CA VAL A 368 15.78 -17.70 -6.28
C VAL A 368 14.87 -16.51 -6.55
N ARG A 369 15.33 -15.49 -7.29
CA ARG A 369 14.53 -14.32 -7.65
C ARG A 369 13.29 -14.73 -8.46
N GLU A 370 13.47 -15.51 -9.53
CA GLU A 370 12.36 -16.00 -10.35
C GLU A 370 11.39 -16.88 -9.57
N HIS A 371 11.93 -17.75 -8.69
CA HIS A 371 11.11 -18.59 -7.84
C HIS A 371 10.26 -17.78 -6.86
N LEU A 372 10.81 -16.76 -6.19
CA LEU A 372 10.08 -15.90 -5.28
C LEU A 372 8.99 -15.11 -6.01
N LYS A 373 9.29 -14.56 -7.20
CA LYS A 373 8.28 -13.92 -8.05
C LYS A 373 7.14 -14.88 -8.41
N ALA A 374 7.46 -16.08 -8.83
CA ALA A 374 6.48 -17.10 -9.17
C ALA A 374 5.59 -17.51 -7.98
N CYS A 375 6.15 -17.59 -6.76
CA CYS A 375 5.41 -17.95 -5.55
C CYS A 375 4.25 -17.03 -5.21
N ILE A 376 4.35 -15.73 -5.51
CA ILE A 376 3.29 -14.74 -5.28
C ILE A 376 2.59 -14.30 -6.57
N GLY A 377 2.93 -14.90 -7.71
CA GLY A 377 2.35 -14.57 -9.01
C GLY A 377 2.77 -13.20 -9.55
N PHE A 378 3.94 -12.68 -9.15
CA PHE A 378 4.46 -11.42 -9.66
C PHE A 378 4.98 -11.59 -11.09
N GLN A 379 4.40 -10.85 -12.03
CA GLN A 379 4.74 -10.90 -13.46
C GLN A 379 5.61 -9.74 -13.93
N GLY A 380 6.02 -8.88 -13.01
CA GLY A 380 6.73 -7.65 -13.31
C GLY A 380 5.80 -6.44 -13.42
N ALA A 381 6.42 -5.26 -13.48
CA ALA A 381 5.67 -4.03 -13.65
C ALA A 381 5.14 -3.92 -15.08
N THR A 382 3.83 -3.83 -15.23
CA THR A 382 3.20 -3.50 -16.52
C THR A 382 3.24 -2.00 -16.76
N GLU A 383 3.48 -1.56 -18.01
CA GLU A 383 3.26 -0.16 -18.41
C GLU A 383 1.80 0.20 -18.10
N GLY A 384 1.58 1.30 -17.36
CA GLY A 384 0.23 1.71 -16.93
C GLY A 384 -0.28 1.04 -15.66
N GLY A 385 0.55 0.30 -14.92
CA GLY A 385 0.18 -0.33 -13.66
C GLY A 385 -0.11 0.69 -12.55
N PHE A 386 -1.16 0.44 -11.79
CA PHE A 386 -1.56 1.25 -10.62
C PHE A 386 -1.35 0.48 -9.31
N MET A 387 -1.30 1.20 -8.18
CA MET A 387 -1.29 0.59 -6.85
C MET A 387 -2.70 0.14 -6.45
N ALA A 388 -2.77 -1.00 -5.75
CA ALA A 388 -4.00 -1.46 -5.13
C ALA A 388 -3.74 -1.92 -3.69
N ARG A 389 -4.81 -1.99 -2.90
CA ARG A 389 -4.80 -2.41 -1.50
C ARG A 389 -5.68 -3.62 -1.31
N ARG A 390 -5.50 -4.35 -0.21
CA ARG A 390 -6.29 -5.53 0.11
C ARG A 390 -7.80 -5.26 0.02
N ARG A 391 -8.28 -4.13 0.58
CA ARG A 391 -9.70 -3.75 0.49
C ARG A 391 -10.23 -3.67 -0.95
N HIS A 392 -9.37 -3.20 -1.89
CA HIS A 392 -9.75 -3.13 -3.31
C HIS A 392 -9.90 -4.53 -3.91
N LEU A 393 -8.98 -5.45 -3.57
CA LEU A 393 -9.05 -6.83 -4.01
C LEU A 393 -10.29 -7.53 -3.45
N ASP A 394 -10.60 -7.32 -2.16
CA ASP A 394 -11.77 -7.89 -1.51
C ASP A 394 -13.08 -7.37 -2.14
N ALA A 395 -13.13 -6.09 -2.50
CA ALA A 395 -14.26 -5.48 -3.20
C ALA A 395 -14.42 -6.02 -4.65
N LEU A 396 -13.30 -6.14 -5.40
CA LEU A 396 -13.30 -6.72 -6.75
C LEU A 396 -13.71 -8.20 -6.74
N GLU A 397 -13.28 -8.96 -5.74
CA GLU A 397 -13.64 -10.37 -5.56
C GLU A 397 -15.14 -10.52 -5.25
N SER A 398 -15.67 -9.66 -4.37
CA SER A 398 -17.10 -9.60 -4.08
C SER A 398 -17.92 -9.23 -5.33
N ALA A 399 -17.48 -8.22 -6.07
CA ALA A 399 -18.11 -7.83 -7.33
C ALA A 399 -18.11 -8.99 -8.36
N SER A 400 -17.01 -9.73 -8.47
CA SER A 400 -16.89 -10.90 -9.34
C SER A 400 -17.86 -12.00 -8.93
N TYR A 401 -17.96 -12.29 -7.64
CA TYR A 401 -18.89 -13.29 -7.11
C TYR A 401 -20.34 -12.98 -7.50
N HIS A 402 -20.77 -11.72 -7.35
CA HIS A 402 -22.13 -11.29 -7.68
C HIS A 402 -22.39 -11.36 -9.20
N LEU A 403 -21.44 -10.96 -10.04
CA LEU A 403 -21.58 -11.09 -11.50
C LEU A 403 -21.71 -12.55 -11.97
N GLU A 404 -20.87 -13.45 -11.44
CA GLU A 404 -20.92 -14.87 -11.77
C GLU A 404 -22.21 -15.53 -11.25
N THR A 405 -22.69 -15.13 -10.07
CA THR A 405 -23.97 -15.56 -9.51
C THR A 405 -25.12 -15.10 -10.40
N GLY A 406 -25.15 -13.83 -10.79
CA GLY A 406 -26.15 -13.27 -11.69
C GLY A 406 -26.17 -13.97 -13.05
N LYS A 407 -24.98 -14.24 -13.60
CA LYS A 407 -24.84 -15.01 -14.85
C LYS A 407 -25.44 -16.41 -14.72
N THR A 408 -25.10 -17.12 -13.66
CA THR A 408 -25.62 -18.49 -13.43
C THR A 408 -27.15 -18.49 -13.29
N GLN A 409 -27.73 -17.51 -12.61
CA GLN A 409 -29.17 -17.37 -12.45
C GLN A 409 -29.88 -17.03 -13.80
N LEU A 410 -29.25 -16.18 -14.60
CA LEU A 410 -29.75 -15.87 -15.93
C LEU A 410 -29.75 -17.13 -16.84
N GLU A 411 -28.65 -17.87 -16.88
CA GLU A 411 -28.50 -19.06 -17.76
C GLU A 411 -29.39 -20.23 -17.33
N MET A 412 -29.54 -20.47 -16.01
CA MET A 412 -30.31 -21.62 -15.50
C MET A 412 -31.82 -21.36 -15.39
N HIS A 413 -32.20 -20.11 -15.06
CA HIS A 413 -33.59 -19.82 -14.66
C HIS A 413 -34.21 -18.64 -15.40
N ILE A 414 -33.46 -17.94 -16.27
CA ILE A 414 -33.88 -16.70 -16.95
C ILE A 414 -34.40 -15.68 -15.91
N ALA A 415 -33.79 -15.68 -14.72
CA ALA A 415 -34.23 -14.90 -13.56
C ALA A 415 -33.71 -13.45 -13.63
N GLY A 416 -34.36 -12.59 -14.41
CA GLY A 416 -33.99 -11.20 -14.60
C GLY A 416 -33.98 -10.40 -13.29
N GLU A 417 -34.95 -10.62 -12.39
CA GLU A 417 -35.04 -9.95 -11.09
C GLU A 417 -33.81 -10.23 -10.20
N ILE A 418 -33.37 -11.51 -10.19
CA ILE A 418 -32.16 -11.89 -9.43
C ILE A 418 -30.92 -11.25 -10.06
N LEU A 419 -30.82 -11.27 -11.39
CA LEU A 419 -29.73 -10.62 -12.10
C LEU A 419 -29.67 -9.11 -11.79
N ALA A 420 -30.80 -8.41 -11.76
CA ALA A 420 -30.86 -6.98 -11.42
C ALA A 420 -30.33 -6.72 -10.01
N GLU A 421 -30.68 -7.56 -9.02
CA GLU A 421 -30.19 -7.44 -7.66
C GLU A 421 -28.69 -7.75 -7.56
N GLU A 422 -28.19 -8.77 -8.25
CA GLU A 422 -26.77 -9.10 -8.27
C GLU A 422 -25.94 -7.99 -8.96
N LEU A 423 -26.46 -7.36 -10.00
CA LEU A 423 -25.85 -6.17 -10.63
C LEU A 423 -25.83 -4.96 -9.67
N ARG A 424 -26.89 -4.76 -8.88
CA ARG A 424 -26.94 -3.71 -7.86
C ARG A 424 -25.86 -3.93 -6.79
N LEU A 425 -25.70 -5.15 -6.31
CA LEU A 425 -24.66 -5.51 -5.33
C LEU A 425 -23.25 -5.34 -5.93
N THR A 426 -23.06 -5.78 -7.18
CA THR A 426 -21.81 -5.54 -7.92
C THR A 426 -21.46 -4.06 -7.97
N GLN A 427 -22.40 -3.21 -8.35
CA GLN A 427 -22.20 -1.76 -8.36
C GLN A 427 -21.80 -1.22 -6.98
N GLN A 428 -22.46 -1.68 -5.92
CA GLN A 428 -22.16 -1.25 -4.56
C GLN A 428 -20.70 -1.55 -4.18
N TYR A 429 -20.22 -2.79 -4.41
CA TYR A 429 -18.83 -3.16 -4.09
C TYR A 429 -17.81 -2.39 -4.93
N LEU A 430 -18.08 -2.14 -6.21
CA LEU A 430 -17.21 -1.33 -7.05
C LEU A 430 -17.15 0.13 -6.54
N ASN A 431 -18.26 0.71 -6.13
CA ASN A 431 -18.33 2.08 -5.59
C ASN A 431 -17.62 2.23 -4.24
N GLU A 432 -17.52 1.18 -3.43
CA GLU A 432 -16.72 1.16 -2.20
C GLU A 432 -15.22 1.41 -2.47
N ILE A 433 -14.72 1.05 -3.65
CA ILE A 433 -13.32 1.26 -4.03
C ILE A 433 -12.99 2.75 -4.12
N THR A 434 -13.82 3.53 -4.79
CA THR A 434 -13.64 4.97 -5.00
C THR A 434 -14.15 5.83 -3.84
N GLY A 435 -14.98 5.23 -2.98
CA GLY A 435 -15.48 5.87 -1.75
C GLY A 435 -16.85 6.53 -1.89
N GLU A 436 -17.63 6.24 -2.94
CA GLU A 436 -18.98 6.79 -3.09
C GLU A 436 -19.95 6.32 -2.00
N PHE A 437 -19.71 5.10 -1.45
CA PHE A 437 -20.49 4.52 -0.36
C PHE A 437 -19.56 3.89 0.67
N THR A 438 -19.02 4.69 1.58
CA THR A 438 -18.17 4.21 2.67
C THR A 438 -18.73 4.60 4.02
N SER A 439 -18.54 3.72 5.03
CA SER A 439 -18.86 4.07 6.41
C SER A 439 -17.80 4.99 7.01
N ASP A 440 -18.20 5.89 7.92
CA ASP A 440 -17.29 6.78 8.67
C ASP A 440 -16.17 6.00 9.39
N ASP A 441 -16.47 4.79 9.89
CA ASP A 441 -15.48 3.93 10.55
C ASP A 441 -14.37 3.45 9.60
N LEU A 442 -14.72 3.16 8.33
CA LEU A 442 -13.74 2.76 7.31
C LEU A 442 -12.85 3.94 6.92
N LEU A 443 -13.44 5.11 6.69
CA LEU A 443 -12.70 6.35 6.41
C LEU A 443 -11.74 6.67 7.56
N GLY A 444 -12.21 6.59 8.82
CA GLY A 444 -11.40 6.80 9.99
C GLY A 444 -10.19 5.86 10.05
N LYS A 445 -10.34 4.58 9.73
CA LYS A 445 -9.23 3.60 9.69
C LYS A 445 -8.23 3.92 8.58
N ILE A 446 -8.68 4.25 7.38
CA ILE A 446 -7.81 4.57 6.24
C ILE A 446 -6.96 5.79 6.57
N PHE A 447 -7.57 6.90 6.97
CA PHE A 447 -6.87 8.16 7.22
C PHE A 447 -6.00 8.13 8.49
N SER A 448 -6.37 7.38 9.52
CA SER A 448 -5.53 7.22 10.71
C SER A 448 -4.17 6.57 10.45
N SER A 449 -4.03 5.84 9.35
CA SER A 449 -2.76 5.23 8.91
C SER A 449 -1.81 6.21 8.21
N PHE A 450 -2.26 7.45 7.94
CA PHE A 450 -1.47 8.46 7.23
C PHE A 450 -0.61 9.25 8.21
N CYS A 451 0.42 9.94 7.68
CA CYS A 451 1.22 10.86 8.47
C CYS A 451 0.43 12.13 8.85
N ILE A 452 0.74 12.72 10.02
CA ILE A 452 0.22 14.04 10.41
C ILE A 452 0.74 15.08 9.41
N GLY A 453 -0.13 15.98 8.95
CA GLY A 453 0.22 17.04 8.00
C GLY A 453 -0.08 16.70 6.52
N LYS A 454 -0.70 15.54 6.32
CA LYS A 454 -1.15 15.06 4.99
C LYS A 454 -2.62 14.74 4.98
#